data_1211e5103aacbb9742e5cd625294f7b0
#
_entry.id   1211e5103aacbb9742e5cd625294f7b0
#
_cell.length_a   1.000
_cell.length_b   1.000
_cell.length_c   1.000
_cell.angle_alpha   90.00
_cell.angle_beta   90.00
_cell.angle_gamma   90.00
#
_symmetry.space_group_name_H-M   'P 1'
#
loop_
_entity.id
_entity.type
_entity.pdbx_description
1 polymer ?
#
loop_
_entity_poly.entity_id
_entity_poly.type
_entity_poly.pdbx_seq_one_letter_code
_entity_poly.pdbx_strand_id
1 'polypeptide(L)'
;DERRRTKRIDVEANLSIRPITDQDTKEEFIAVHATNVSSGGIAFKTKDVLPLHSFYDMLLEMSGCDKIETVIEVVRIASQDEDGTEYGCRFVGLGKEAQFRIDVFRMVKENTN
;
A
#
# COMPACT_ATOMS: atom_id res chain seq x y z
N ASP A 1 8.14 -22.14 -10.53
CA ASP A 1 8.15 -22.07 -10.11
C ASP A 1 8.09 -21.90 -9.68
N GLU A 2 7.73 -21.86 -9.62
CA GLU A 2 7.55 -21.76 -8.97
C GLU A 2 7.52 -21.52 -8.44
N ARG A 3 7.21 -21.38 -8.47
CA ARG A 3 7.22 -21.22 -7.72
C ARG A 3 7.16 -20.77 -7.22
N ARG A 4 6.91 -20.73 -7.18
CA ARG A 4 6.85 -20.39 -6.58
C ARG A 4 6.89 -19.97 -6.04
N ARG A 5 6.84 -20.04 -5.80
CA ARG A 5 6.92 -19.60 -5.18
C ARG A 5 6.78 -18.68 -4.48
N THR A 6 7.33 -18.37 -4.36
CA THR A 6 6.74 -17.48 -3.57
C THR A 6 5.53 -17.03 -4.10
N LYS A 7 4.62 -17.28 -3.49
CA LYS A 7 3.51 -16.96 -3.96
C LYS A 7 3.19 -15.55 -3.88
N ARG A 8 2.81 -15.00 -4.95
CA ARG A 8 2.34 -13.71 -4.97
C ARG A 8 0.91 -13.75 -4.61
N ILE A 9 0.53 -13.12 -3.58
CA ILE A 9 -0.83 -13.10 -3.11
C ILE A 9 -1.53 -11.93 -3.75
N ASP A 10 -2.64 -12.20 -4.42
CA ASP A 10 -3.44 -11.11 -4.95
C ASP A 10 -4.11 -10.39 -3.81
N VAL A 11 -3.83 -9.11 -3.72
CA VAL A 11 -4.36 -8.32 -2.63
C VAL A 11 -5.75 -7.84 -3.03
N GLU A 12 -6.77 -8.37 -2.35
CA GLU A 12 -8.13 -7.93 -2.58
C GLU A 12 -8.38 -6.70 -1.73
N ALA A 13 -7.78 -5.61 -2.15
CA ALA A 13 -7.86 -4.38 -1.39
C ALA A 13 -7.82 -3.22 -2.37
N ASN A 14 -8.53 -2.17 -2.04
CA ASN A 14 -8.51 -0.95 -2.81
C ASN A 14 -7.62 0.04 -2.09
N LEU A 15 -6.65 0.56 -2.82
CA LEU A 15 -5.69 1.50 -2.25
C LEU A 15 -5.79 2.81 -2.99
N SER A 16 -5.89 3.89 -2.25
CA SER A 16 -5.87 5.23 -2.80
C SER A 16 -4.88 6.07 -2.03
N ILE A 17 -4.24 6.99 -2.72
CA ILE A 17 -3.26 7.88 -2.10
C ILE A 17 -3.55 9.31 -2.52
N ARG A 18 -3.05 10.24 -1.72
CA ARG A 18 -3.22 11.66 -1.98
C ARG A 18 -2.00 12.39 -1.43
N PRO A 19 -1.35 13.25 -2.25
CA PRO A 19 -0.17 13.95 -1.76
C PRO A 19 -0.51 14.82 -0.55
N ILE A 20 0.41 14.88 0.39
CA ILE A 20 0.27 15.78 1.52
C ILE A 20 0.98 17.05 1.14
N THR A 21 0.25 18.16 1.15
CA THR A 21 0.81 19.46 0.83
C THR A 21 0.52 20.39 1.99
N ASP A 22 1.24 21.49 2.02
CA ASP A 22 1.00 22.51 3.04
C ASP A 22 0.03 23.58 2.56
N GLN A 23 -0.69 23.29 1.49
CA GLN A 23 -1.70 24.20 1.00
C GLN A 23 -3.06 23.81 1.53
N ASP A 24 -3.97 24.77 1.58
CA ASP A 24 -5.29 24.52 2.09
C ASP A 24 -6.10 23.60 1.20
N THR A 25 -5.82 23.62 -0.11
CA THR A 25 -6.57 22.81 -1.05
C THR A 25 -6.05 21.39 -1.03
N LYS A 26 -6.92 20.45 -0.74
CA LYS A 26 -6.53 19.04 -0.76
C LYS A 26 -6.84 18.45 -2.12
N GLU A 27 -5.92 17.67 -2.62
CA GLU A 27 -6.13 16.98 -3.88
C GLU A 27 -6.98 15.74 -3.63
N GLU A 28 -7.53 15.22 -4.70
CA GLU A 28 -8.35 14.03 -4.59
C GLU A 28 -7.48 12.81 -4.47
N PHE A 29 -8.02 11.78 -3.84
CA PHE A 29 -7.35 10.51 -3.78
C PHE A 29 -7.26 9.89 -5.17
N ILE A 30 -6.14 9.24 -5.44
CA ILE A 30 -5.90 8.58 -6.70
C ILE A 30 -5.75 7.09 -6.41
N ALA A 31 -6.50 6.27 -7.14
CA ALA A 31 -6.42 4.83 -6.95
C ALA A 31 -5.11 4.31 -7.53
N VAL A 32 -4.47 3.42 -6.81
CA VAL A 32 -3.25 2.77 -7.26
C VAL A 32 -3.40 1.27 -7.03
N HIS A 33 -2.51 0.51 -7.62
CA HIS A 33 -2.59 -0.95 -7.56
C HIS A 33 -1.66 -1.47 -6.46
N ALA A 34 -2.25 -1.95 -5.37
CA ALA A 34 -1.47 -2.50 -4.27
C ALA A 34 -0.88 -3.84 -4.68
N THR A 35 0.42 -4.01 -4.47
CA THR A 35 1.09 -5.25 -4.81
C THR A 35 1.49 -6.05 -3.59
N ASN A 36 1.61 -5.40 -2.44
CA ASN A 36 1.98 -6.09 -1.22
C ASN A 36 1.58 -5.25 -0.03
N VAL A 37 1.07 -5.89 1.02
CA VAL A 37 0.67 -5.22 2.25
C VAL A 37 1.25 -5.98 3.42
N SER A 38 1.83 -5.27 4.36
CA SER A 38 2.32 -5.87 5.59
C SER A 38 2.03 -4.91 6.74
N SER A 39 2.31 -5.33 7.97
CA SER A 39 2.05 -4.45 9.10
C SER A 39 3.03 -3.28 9.14
N GLY A 40 4.15 -3.37 8.45
CA GLY A 40 5.12 -2.28 8.44
C GLY A 40 5.01 -1.34 7.27
N GLY A 41 4.35 -1.74 6.20
CA GLY A 41 4.28 -0.90 5.04
C GLY A 41 3.48 -1.51 3.92
N ILE A 42 3.51 -0.83 2.79
CA ILE A 42 2.72 -1.23 1.64
C ILE A 42 3.52 -0.94 0.38
N ALA A 43 3.34 -1.77 -0.62
CA ALA A 43 3.92 -1.53 -1.94
C ALA A 43 2.80 -1.39 -2.94
N PHE A 44 2.98 -0.52 -3.90
CA PHE A 44 1.98 -0.33 -4.95
C PHE A 44 2.66 0.13 -6.23
N LYS A 45 1.93 -0.02 -7.31
CA LYS A 45 2.43 0.33 -8.63
C LYS A 45 1.61 1.47 -9.20
N THR A 46 2.28 2.44 -9.80
CA THR A 46 1.61 3.57 -10.40
C THR A 46 2.48 4.09 -11.54
N LYS A 47 1.85 4.77 -12.49
CA LYS A 47 2.58 5.42 -13.56
C LYS A 47 3.08 6.80 -13.17
N ASP A 48 2.60 7.32 -12.05
CA ASP A 48 3.06 8.60 -11.58
C ASP A 48 4.45 8.48 -10.97
N VAL A 49 5.22 9.54 -11.08
CA VAL A 49 6.57 9.56 -10.50
C VAL A 49 6.45 10.13 -9.10
N LEU A 50 6.87 9.34 -8.12
CA LEU A 50 6.80 9.72 -6.73
C LEU A 50 8.21 9.88 -6.20
N PRO A 51 8.58 11.05 -5.68
CA PRO A 51 9.93 11.23 -5.15
C PRO A 51 10.15 10.37 -3.91
N LEU A 52 11.38 9.92 -3.73
CA LEU A 52 11.74 9.25 -2.48
C LEU A 52 11.53 10.19 -1.31
N HIS A 53 11.03 9.63 -0.22
CA HIS A 53 10.79 10.36 1.03
C HIS A 53 9.65 11.37 0.94
N SER A 54 8.81 11.26 -0.08
CA SER A 54 7.59 12.05 -0.13
C SER A 54 6.50 11.33 0.67
N PHE A 55 5.54 12.10 1.16
CA PHE A 55 4.50 11.62 2.06
C PHE A 55 3.14 11.73 1.41
N TYR A 56 2.28 10.78 1.72
CA TYR A 56 0.94 10.72 1.15
C TYR A 56 -0.06 10.27 2.20
N ASP A 57 -1.27 10.82 2.14
CA ASP A 57 -2.38 10.21 2.84
C ASP A 57 -2.74 8.93 2.12
N MET A 58 -3.03 7.89 2.86
CA MET A 58 -3.37 6.59 2.31
C MET A 58 -4.72 6.16 2.84
N LEU A 59 -5.54 5.63 1.94
CA LEU A 59 -6.81 5.01 2.31
C LEU A 59 -6.78 3.59 1.78
N LEU A 60 -6.85 2.63 2.68
CA LEU A 60 -6.79 1.22 2.33
C LEU A 60 -8.09 0.55 2.76
N GLU A 61 -8.77 -0.06 1.78
CA GLU A 61 -10.00 -0.79 2.04
C GLU A 61 -9.76 -2.25 1.75
N MET A 62 -9.66 -3.04 2.80
CA MET A 62 -9.45 -4.47 2.67
C MET A 62 -10.79 -5.18 2.78
N SER A 63 -10.93 -6.24 2.00
CA SER A 63 -12.15 -7.02 1.98
C SER A 63 -12.44 -7.55 3.38
N GLY A 64 -13.65 -7.29 3.86
CA GLY A 64 -14.06 -7.76 5.18
C GLY A 64 -13.54 -6.96 6.35
N CYS A 65 -12.89 -5.83 6.09
CA CYS A 65 -12.34 -5.00 7.15
C CYS A 65 -12.77 -3.56 6.96
N ASP A 66 -12.64 -2.82 8.04
CA ASP A 66 -12.88 -1.39 7.96
C ASP A 66 -11.76 -0.73 7.20
N LYS A 67 -12.02 0.49 6.77
CA LYS A 67 -11.02 1.26 6.08
C LYS A 67 -9.88 1.62 7.04
N ILE A 68 -8.68 1.65 6.50
CA ILE A 68 -7.52 2.06 7.26
C ILE A 68 -6.97 3.32 6.61
N GLU A 69 -6.86 4.38 7.40
CA GLU A 69 -6.29 5.64 6.94
C GLU A 69 -5.04 5.93 7.72
N THR A 70 -3.98 6.26 7.02
CA THR A 70 -2.75 6.67 7.67
C THR A 70 -1.89 7.41 6.67
N VAL A 71 -0.71 7.78 7.10
CA VAL A 71 0.26 8.45 6.25
C VAL A 71 1.30 7.43 5.85
N ILE A 72 1.75 7.50 4.61
CA ILE A 72 2.84 6.66 4.13
C ILE A 72 3.97 7.52 3.61
N GLU A 73 5.17 6.99 3.70
CA GLU A 73 6.36 7.62 3.15
C GLU A 73 6.97 6.69 2.13
N VAL A 74 7.27 7.21 0.94
CA VAL A 74 7.94 6.42 -0.09
C VAL A 74 9.39 6.25 0.32
N VAL A 75 9.82 4.99 0.51
CA VAL A 75 11.16 4.74 1.01
C VAL A 75 12.05 4.04 -0.01
N ARG A 76 11.48 3.45 -1.06
CA ARG A 76 12.30 2.82 -2.06
C ARG A 76 11.53 2.61 -3.35
N ILE A 77 12.28 2.44 -4.42
CA ILE A 77 11.73 2.04 -5.71
C ILE A 77 12.03 0.56 -5.85
N ALA A 78 10.99 -0.26 -5.91
CA ALA A 78 11.15 -1.70 -5.94
C ALA A 78 11.41 -2.20 -7.36
N SER A 79 10.73 -1.64 -8.35
CA SER A 79 10.92 -2.04 -9.74
C SER A 79 10.33 -1.00 -10.65
N GLN A 80 10.74 -1.03 -11.91
CA GLN A 80 10.21 -0.15 -12.94
C GLN A 80 10.07 -0.96 -14.22
N ASP A 81 8.96 -0.76 -14.90
CA ASP A 81 8.74 -1.39 -16.21
C ASP A 81 7.79 -0.51 -17.00
N GLU A 82 7.29 -1.05 -18.11
CA GLU A 82 6.43 -0.29 -19.01
C GLU A 82 5.10 0.06 -18.37
N ASP A 83 4.67 -0.73 -17.41
CA ASP A 83 3.38 -0.51 -16.76
C ASP A 83 3.46 0.48 -15.62
N GLY A 84 4.65 0.88 -15.23
CA GLY A 84 4.81 1.86 -14.17
C GLY A 84 5.95 1.50 -13.24
N THR A 85 5.92 2.13 -12.08
CA THR A 85 6.95 1.95 -11.07
C THR A 85 6.30 1.40 -9.81
N GLU A 86 6.94 0.41 -9.23
CA GLU A 86 6.49 -0.13 -7.95
C GLU A 86 7.28 0.54 -6.84
N TYR A 87 6.57 1.16 -5.92
CA TYR A 87 7.18 1.86 -4.79
C TYR A 87 6.94 1.10 -3.52
N GLY A 88 7.96 1.05 -2.66
CA GLY A 88 7.80 0.53 -1.32
C GLY A 88 7.66 1.69 -0.36
N CYS A 89 6.66 1.60 0.51
CA CYS A 89 6.35 2.68 1.43
C CYS A 89 6.23 2.13 2.83
N ARG A 90 6.57 2.97 3.81
CA ARG A 90 6.37 2.58 5.20
C ARG A 90 5.18 3.35 5.75
N PHE A 91 4.51 2.74 6.71
CA PHE A 91 3.44 3.43 7.40
C PHE A 91 4.02 4.41 8.42
N VAL A 92 3.40 5.56 8.52
CA VAL A 92 3.80 6.57 9.49
C VAL A 92 2.67 6.69 10.49
N GLY A 93 2.90 6.25 11.71
CA GLY A 93 1.91 6.42 12.76
C GLY A 93 0.77 5.43 12.75
N LEU A 94 0.94 4.28 12.14
CA LEU A 94 -0.11 3.26 12.13
C LEU A 94 -0.26 2.67 13.52
N GLY A 95 -1.48 2.68 14.05
CA GLY A 95 -1.72 2.14 15.38
C GLY A 95 -1.65 0.64 15.44
N LYS A 96 -1.51 0.10 16.64
CA LYS A 96 -1.35 -1.34 16.81
C LYS A 96 -2.56 -2.12 16.38
N GLU A 97 -3.74 -1.56 16.57
CA GLU A 97 -4.96 -2.26 16.19
C GLU A 97 -5.03 -2.42 14.67
N ALA A 98 -4.67 -1.36 13.94
CA ALA A 98 -4.67 -1.45 12.48
C ALA A 98 -3.59 -2.40 11.99
N GLN A 99 -2.41 -2.40 12.65
CA GLN A 99 -1.36 -3.35 12.30
C GLN A 99 -1.84 -4.78 12.49
N PHE A 100 -2.55 -5.03 13.59
CA PHE A 100 -3.07 -6.36 13.87
C PHE A 100 -4.06 -6.78 12.79
N ARG A 101 -4.93 -5.87 12.37
CA ARG A 101 -5.91 -6.22 11.34
C ARG A 101 -5.24 -6.54 10.01
N ILE A 102 -4.17 -5.81 9.67
CA ILE A 102 -3.42 -6.11 8.46
C ILE A 102 -2.78 -7.49 8.56
N ASP A 103 -2.21 -7.81 9.72
CA ASP A 103 -1.59 -9.12 9.90
C ASP A 103 -2.62 -10.24 9.76
N VAL A 104 -3.80 -10.05 10.35
CA VAL A 104 -4.85 -11.06 10.25
C VAL A 104 -5.30 -11.21 8.79
N PHE A 105 -5.47 -10.10 8.10
CA PHE A 105 -5.86 -10.14 6.69
C PHE A 105 -4.85 -10.96 5.88
N ARG A 106 -3.56 -10.73 6.10
CA ARG A 106 -2.53 -11.48 5.39
C ARG A 106 -2.57 -12.95 5.74
N MET A 107 -2.73 -13.26 7.02
CA MET A 107 -2.76 -14.66 7.45
C MET A 107 -3.95 -15.40 6.84
N VAL A 108 -5.11 -14.74 6.78
CA VAL A 108 -6.27 -15.35 6.16
C VAL A 108 -6.03 -15.59 4.68
N LYS A 109 -5.45 -14.62 3.99
CA LYS A 109 -5.19 -14.79 2.56
C LYS A 109 -4.16 -15.88 2.30
N GLU A 110 -3.15 -15.96 3.14
CA GLU A 110 -2.11 -16.98 2.94
C GLU A 110 -2.63 -18.38 3.20
N ASN A 111 -3.62 -18.51 4.08
CA ASN A 111 -4.11 -19.82 4.44
C ASN A 111 -5.30 -20.27 3.63
N THR A 112 -5.84 -19.40 2.78
CA THR A 112 -6.97 -19.79 1.97
C THR A 112 -6.60 -20.23 0.59
N ASN A 113 -5.40 -20.38 0.32
CA ASN A 113 -5.03 -20.88 -0.99
C ASN A 113 -4.88 -22.34 -1.02
#